data_88f70c1827436dbdff1500d803660a1e
#
_entry.id   88f70c1827436dbdff1500d803660a1e
#
_cell.length_a   1.000
_cell.length_b   1.000
_cell.length_c   1.000
_cell.angle_alpha   90.00
_cell.angle_beta   90.00
_cell.angle_gamma   90.00
#
_symmetry.space_group_name_H-M   'P 1'
#
loop_
_entity.id
_entity.type
_entity.pdbx_description
1 polymer ?
#
loop_
_entity_poly.entity_id
_entity_poly.type
_entity_poly.pdbx_seq_one_letter_code
_entity_poly.pdbx_strand_id
1 'polypeptide(L)'
;FEQPAVFRNNDLPGVMLASGAQRLMRRYAVAPASRIGVLAANVHAYRAALDARAAGIEVPVMLDLRESPGPQSRLLAESLREQGVRVLNGAAVYAAHGGREGEIEAIELAERRAGAWQRSPGDAIAVDGLWMSVGFAPADALLRQAGARMRYDAGACQFVPDMLPHGLFACGKVNGMFDLAARFADGGRAGDAAARYCGFE
;
A
#
# COMPACT_ATOMS: atom_id res chain seq x y z
N PHE A 1 -2.14 8.27 -3.60
CA PHE A 1 -3.29 7.52 -3.06
C PHE A 1 -2.97 6.04 -3.04
N GLU A 2 -3.26 5.36 -1.92
CA GLU A 2 -3.11 3.91 -1.84
C GLU A 2 -4.14 3.22 -2.76
N GLN A 3 -3.72 2.15 -3.44
CA GLN A 3 -4.54 1.45 -4.43
C GLN A 3 -5.00 0.11 -3.88
N PRO A 4 -6.26 -0.31 -4.12
CA PRO A 4 -6.73 -1.63 -3.76
C PRO A 4 -6.21 -2.70 -4.72
N ALA A 5 -6.07 -3.92 -4.22
CA ALA A 5 -5.90 -5.10 -5.04
C ALA A 5 -7.27 -5.59 -5.57
N VAL A 6 -7.27 -6.16 -6.77
CA VAL A 6 -8.46 -6.77 -7.37
C VAL A 6 -8.39 -8.29 -7.20
N PHE A 7 -9.34 -8.84 -6.46
CA PHE A 7 -9.55 -10.26 -6.26
C PHE A 7 -11.05 -10.53 -6.04
N ARG A 8 -11.46 -11.77 -5.99
CA ARG A 8 -12.88 -12.13 -5.85
C ARG A 8 -13.43 -11.67 -4.51
N ASN A 9 -14.53 -10.90 -4.54
CA ASN A 9 -15.23 -10.32 -3.39
C ASN A 9 -14.37 -9.32 -2.58
N ASN A 10 -13.52 -8.56 -3.24
CA ASN A 10 -12.70 -7.53 -2.59
C ASN A 10 -13.50 -6.30 -2.11
N ASP A 11 -14.81 -6.29 -2.34
CA ASP A 11 -15.76 -5.26 -1.95
C ASP A 11 -16.51 -5.59 -0.63
N LEU A 12 -16.24 -6.73 0.00
CA LEU A 12 -16.84 -7.07 1.28
C LEU A 12 -16.46 -6.07 2.38
N PRO A 13 -17.40 -5.70 3.26
CA PRO A 13 -17.09 -4.99 4.50
C PRO A 13 -16.00 -5.72 5.30
N GLY A 14 -15.03 -4.95 5.82
CA GLY A 14 -13.83 -5.49 6.47
C GLY A 14 -12.62 -5.61 5.54
N VAL A 15 -12.81 -5.58 4.20
CA VAL A 15 -11.73 -5.42 3.23
C VAL A 15 -11.41 -3.95 3.06
N MET A 16 -10.17 -3.52 3.41
CA MET A 16 -9.82 -2.10 3.43
C MET A 16 -8.34 -1.84 3.14
N LEU A 17 -8.04 -0.60 2.80
CA LEU A 17 -6.66 -0.14 2.65
C LEU A 17 -5.98 -0.04 4.02
N ALA A 18 -4.73 -0.47 4.09
CA ALA A 18 -3.94 -0.46 5.32
C ALA A 18 -3.81 0.94 5.93
N SER A 19 -3.66 1.98 5.10
CA SER A 19 -3.62 3.37 5.58
C SER A 19 -4.94 3.83 6.20
N GLY A 20 -6.07 3.35 5.69
CA GLY A 20 -7.40 3.59 6.26
C GLY A 20 -7.53 2.97 7.65
N ALA A 21 -7.15 1.70 7.80
CA ALA A 21 -7.15 0.98 9.06
C ALA A 21 -6.21 1.65 10.10
N GLN A 22 -4.99 2.00 9.72
CA GLN A 22 -4.07 2.73 10.59
C GLN A 22 -4.64 4.08 11.04
N ARG A 23 -5.35 4.80 10.16
CA ARG A 23 -6.00 6.07 10.52
C ARG A 23 -7.10 5.86 11.57
N LEU A 24 -7.93 4.81 11.42
CA LEU A 24 -8.95 4.47 12.41
C LEU A 24 -8.32 4.20 13.78
N MET A 25 -7.28 3.38 13.84
CA MET A 25 -6.59 3.07 15.08
C MET A 25 -5.91 4.28 15.71
N ARG A 26 -5.07 5.00 14.95
CA ARG A 26 -4.19 6.04 15.48
C ARG A 26 -4.89 7.36 15.76
N ARG A 27 -5.92 7.70 14.98
CA ARG A 27 -6.60 9.00 15.09
C ARG A 27 -7.92 8.91 15.84
N TYR A 28 -8.59 7.77 15.76
CA TYR A 28 -9.94 7.61 16.32
C TYR A 28 -10.02 6.54 17.41
N ALA A 29 -8.91 5.86 17.71
CA ALA A 29 -8.83 4.76 18.68
C ALA A 29 -9.87 3.64 18.41
N VAL A 30 -10.16 3.39 17.14
CA VAL A 30 -11.08 2.35 16.69
C VAL A 30 -10.27 1.18 16.14
N ALA A 31 -10.47 -0.03 16.70
CA ALA A 31 -9.98 -1.27 16.11
C ALA A 31 -10.98 -1.73 15.03
N PRO A 32 -10.62 -1.68 13.73
CA PRO A 32 -11.59 -1.98 12.67
C PRO A 32 -11.84 -3.48 12.48
N ALA A 33 -11.11 -4.33 13.20
CA ALA A 33 -11.22 -5.79 13.17
C ALA A 33 -10.51 -6.37 14.38
N SER A 34 -10.76 -7.65 14.70
CA SER A 34 -10.08 -8.39 15.78
C SER A 34 -9.00 -9.34 15.25
N ARG A 35 -9.19 -9.85 14.04
CA ARG A 35 -8.34 -10.85 13.40
C ARG A 35 -8.21 -10.57 11.89
N ILE A 36 -7.03 -10.18 11.44
CA ILE A 36 -6.84 -9.69 10.07
C ILE A 36 -5.87 -10.54 9.25
N GLY A 37 -6.18 -10.68 7.95
CA GLY A 37 -5.18 -10.93 6.93
C GLY A 37 -4.53 -9.64 6.46
N VAL A 38 -3.28 -9.70 6.01
CA VAL A 38 -2.60 -8.54 5.41
C VAL A 38 -2.08 -8.90 4.03
N LEU A 39 -2.43 -8.09 3.02
CA LEU A 39 -1.92 -8.22 1.65
C LEU A 39 -0.94 -7.09 1.35
N ALA A 40 0.28 -7.46 0.97
CA ALA A 40 1.41 -6.57 0.79
C ALA A 40 1.99 -6.60 -0.63
N ALA A 41 2.47 -5.46 -1.10
CA ALA A 41 3.47 -5.35 -2.16
C ALA A 41 4.50 -4.25 -1.87
N ASN A 42 4.48 -3.69 -0.66
CA ASN A 42 5.40 -2.64 -0.22
C ASN A 42 5.62 -2.70 1.30
N VAL A 43 6.54 -1.89 1.81
CA VAL A 43 6.91 -1.85 3.23
C VAL A 43 5.81 -1.31 4.15
N HIS A 44 4.85 -0.55 3.63
CA HIS A 44 3.79 0.04 4.46
C HIS A 44 2.83 -1.01 5.02
N ALA A 45 2.55 -2.10 4.25
CA ALA A 45 1.76 -3.22 4.73
C ALA A 45 2.38 -3.89 5.97
N TYR A 46 3.71 -4.07 5.98
CA TYR A 46 4.42 -4.64 7.12
C TYR A 46 4.32 -3.77 8.37
N ARG A 47 4.45 -2.45 8.19
CA ARG A 47 4.25 -1.49 9.30
C ARG A 47 2.82 -1.51 9.82
N ALA A 48 1.83 -1.61 8.92
CA ALA A 48 0.43 -1.73 9.33
C ALA A 48 0.15 -3.02 10.10
N ALA A 49 0.76 -4.15 9.70
CA ALA A 49 0.68 -5.41 10.43
C ALA A 49 1.28 -5.31 11.84
N LEU A 50 2.45 -4.66 11.99
CA LEU A 50 3.07 -4.42 13.31
C LEU A 50 2.22 -3.47 14.18
N ASP A 51 1.64 -2.42 13.60
CA ASP A 51 0.71 -1.53 14.30
C ASP A 51 -0.52 -2.29 14.80
N ALA A 52 -1.08 -3.18 13.97
CA ALA A 52 -2.21 -4.04 14.34
C ALA A 52 -1.85 -4.94 15.53
N ARG A 53 -0.69 -5.62 15.47
CA ARG A 53 -0.18 -6.45 16.57
C ARG A 53 0.00 -5.64 17.85
N ALA A 54 0.57 -4.45 17.76
CA ALA A 54 0.75 -3.55 18.90
C ALA A 54 -0.59 -3.07 19.50
N ALA A 55 -1.63 -3.00 18.69
CA ALA A 55 -2.99 -2.67 19.12
C ALA A 55 -3.80 -3.88 19.62
N GLY A 56 -3.19 -5.07 19.72
CA GLY A 56 -3.85 -6.30 20.17
C GLY A 56 -4.68 -7.02 19.11
N ILE A 57 -4.60 -6.61 17.85
CA ILE A 57 -5.28 -7.28 16.73
C ILE A 57 -4.46 -8.51 16.31
N GLU A 58 -5.13 -9.64 16.15
CA GLU A 58 -4.50 -10.86 15.68
C GLU A 58 -4.19 -10.79 14.17
N VAL A 59 -2.98 -11.21 13.78
CA VAL A 59 -2.56 -11.28 12.38
C VAL A 59 -2.09 -12.69 12.07
N PRO A 60 -2.99 -13.64 11.72
CA PRO A 60 -2.63 -15.02 11.42
C PRO A 60 -1.75 -15.13 10.16
N VAL A 61 -1.96 -14.27 9.18
CA VAL A 61 -1.24 -14.36 7.90
C VAL A 61 -0.97 -12.98 7.29
N MET A 62 0.20 -12.87 6.71
CA MET A 62 0.60 -11.79 5.81
C MET A 62 1.06 -12.38 4.49
N LEU A 63 0.50 -11.89 3.40
CA LEU A 63 0.76 -12.32 2.03
C LEU A 63 1.52 -11.20 1.32
N ASP A 64 2.69 -11.47 0.77
CA ASP A 64 3.39 -10.50 -0.07
C ASP A 64 3.34 -10.97 -1.53
N LEU A 65 2.82 -10.13 -2.41
CA LEU A 65 2.76 -10.40 -3.86
C LEU A 65 4.14 -10.60 -4.48
N ARG A 66 5.19 -10.07 -3.84
CA ARG A 66 6.57 -10.17 -4.30
C ARG A 66 7.20 -11.47 -3.82
N GLU A 67 7.88 -12.17 -4.70
CA GLU A 67 8.67 -13.36 -4.35
C GLU A 67 9.90 -12.98 -3.49
N SER A 68 10.49 -11.83 -3.80
CA SER A 68 11.70 -11.32 -3.13
C SER A 68 11.48 -9.88 -2.64
N PRO A 69 10.86 -9.67 -1.47
CA PRO A 69 10.70 -8.35 -0.87
C PRO A 69 12.05 -7.68 -0.59
N GLY A 70 12.10 -6.35 -0.68
CA GLY A 70 13.31 -5.56 -0.42
C GLY A 70 13.80 -5.68 1.04
N PRO A 71 15.05 -5.22 1.33
CA PRO A 71 15.70 -5.42 2.64
C PRO A 71 14.87 -4.97 3.83
N GLN A 72 14.25 -3.79 3.75
CA GLN A 72 13.43 -3.26 4.84
C GLN A 72 12.18 -4.12 5.10
N SER A 73 11.53 -4.64 4.04
CA SER A 73 10.40 -5.55 4.20
C SER A 73 10.80 -6.87 4.83
N ARG A 74 12.00 -7.41 4.48
CA ARG A 74 12.52 -8.65 5.07
C ARG A 74 12.77 -8.50 6.56
N LEU A 75 13.39 -7.40 7.00
CA LEU A 75 13.62 -7.12 8.41
C LEU A 75 12.31 -7.08 9.20
N LEU A 76 11.29 -6.38 8.70
CA LEU A 76 9.98 -6.32 9.36
C LEU A 76 9.23 -7.65 9.32
N ALA A 77 9.46 -8.48 8.28
CA ALA A 77 8.91 -9.82 8.19
C ALA A 77 9.47 -10.74 9.28
N GLU A 78 10.76 -10.62 9.62
CA GLU A 78 11.38 -11.36 10.73
C GLU A 78 10.70 -11.00 12.05
N SER A 79 10.54 -9.71 12.34
CA SER A 79 9.84 -9.25 13.53
C SER A 79 8.38 -9.73 13.62
N LEU A 80 7.68 -9.81 12.48
CA LEU A 80 6.32 -10.37 12.44
C LEU A 80 6.32 -11.89 12.69
N ARG A 81 7.27 -12.63 12.12
CA ARG A 81 7.41 -14.09 12.37
C ARG A 81 7.71 -14.41 13.82
N GLU A 82 8.58 -13.62 14.48
CA GLU A 82 8.85 -13.72 15.92
C GLU A 82 7.57 -13.54 16.77
N GLN A 83 6.62 -12.75 16.27
CA GLN A 83 5.31 -12.55 16.89
C GLN A 83 4.25 -13.60 16.45
N GLY A 84 4.66 -14.67 15.76
CA GLY A 84 3.77 -15.75 15.35
C GLY A 84 2.99 -15.50 14.06
N VAL A 85 3.28 -14.44 13.31
CA VAL A 85 2.61 -14.16 12.03
C VAL A 85 3.19 -15.04 10.92
N ARG A 86 2.33 -15.76 10.21
CA ARG A 86 2.72 -16.53 9.02
C ARG A 86 2.93 -15.58 7.83
N VAL A 87 4.18 -15.29 7.47
CA VAL A 87 4.53 -14.41 6.34
C VAL A 87 4.87 -15.25 5.11
N LEU A 88 4.08 -15.13 4.06
CA LEU A 88 4.21 -15.83 2.78
C LEU A 88 4.58 -14.85 1.67
N ASN A 89 5.67 -15.12 0.96
CA ASN A 89 6.11 -14.37 -0.21
C ASN A 89 5.62 -15.06 -1.49
N GLY A 90 5.41 -14.28 -2.57
CA GLY A 90 4.87 -14.81 -3.82
C GLY A 90 3.44 -15.34 -3.65
N ALA A 91 2.68 -14.78 -2.70
CA ALA A 91 1.34 -15.20 -2.34
C ALA A 91 0.35 -14.03 -2.45
N ALA A 92 -0.90 -14.34 -2.78
CA ALA A 92 -1.98 -13.38 -2.94
C ALA A 92 -3.27 -13.90 -2.27
N VAL A 93 -4.28 -13.05 -2.22
CA VAL A 93 -5.65 -13.46 -1.93
C VAL A 93 -6.30 -13.92 -3.24
N TYR A 94 -6.87 -15.12 -3.23
CA TYR A 94 -7.69 -15.65 -4.33
C TYR A 94 -9.13 -15.14 -4.24
N ALA A 95 -9.72 -15.24 -3.06
CA ALA A 95 -11.08 -14.81 -2.78
C ALA A 95 -11.23 -14.42 -1.30
N ALA A 96 -12.10 -13.46 -1.03
CA ALA A 96 -12.68 -13.25 0.28
C ALA A 96 -14.05 -13.95 0.37
N HIS A 97 -14.40 -14.44 1.55
CA HIS A 97 -15.69 -15.06 1.84
C HIS A 97 -16.46 -14.21 2.83
N GLY A 98 -17.72 -13.95 2.50
CA GLY A 98 -18.63 -13.21 3.36
C GLY A 98 -19.35 -14.12 4.34
N GLY A 99 -19.55 -13.62 5.56
CA GLY A 99 -20.41 -14.19 6.57
C GLY A 99 -21.90 -13.99 6.31
N ARG A 100 -22.73 -14.35 7.28
CA ARG A 100 -24.19 -14.25 7.18
C ARG A 100 -24.70 -12.81 7.12
N GLU A 101 -23.96 -11.88 7.73
CA GLU A 101 -24.28 -10.45 7.75
C GLU A 101 -23.60 -9.68 6.60
N GLY A 102 -22.85 -10.40 5.74
CA GLY A 102 -22.22 -9.87 4.54
C GLY A 102 -20.81 -9.29 4.75
N GLU A 103 -20.28 -9.31 5.97
CA GLU A 103 -18.89 -8.96 6.27
C GLU A 103 -17.93 -10.10 5.94
N ILE A 104 -16.63 -9.80 5.83
CA ILE A 104 -15.60 -10.82 5.61
C ILE A 104 -15.48 -11.75 6.82
N GLU A 105 -15.44 -13.06 6.59
CA GLU A 105 -15.20 -14.09 7.61
C GLU A 105 -13.98 -14.97 7.31
N ALA A 106 -13.53 -15.02 6.06
CA ALA A 106 -12.35 -15.81 5.70
C ALA A 106 -11.72 -15.32 4.38
N ILE A 107 -10.46 -15.70 4.16
CA ILE A 107 -9.75 -15.52 2.90
C ILE A 107 -9.19 -16.84 2.38
N GLU A 108 -9.29 -17.06 1.07
CA GLU A 108 -8.56 -18.10 0.35
C GLU A 108 -7.30 -17.54 -0.27
N LEU A 109 -6.24 -18.34 -0.26
CA LEU A 109 -4.95 -17.93 -0.79
C LEU A 109 -4.80 -18.29 -2.27
N ALA A 110 -3.96 -17.52 -2.96
CA ALA A 110 -3.44 -17.81 -4.27
C ALA A 110 -1.92 -17.94 -4.23
N GLU A 111 -1.40 -18.88 -5.00
CA GLU A 111 0.02 -19.05 -5.28
C GLU A 111 0.30 -18.79 -6.76
N ARG A 112 1.51 -18.37 -7.07
CA ARG A 112 1.92 -18.19 -8.45
C ARG A 112 2.42 -19.52 -9.02
N ARG A 113 1.70 -20.05 -10.04
CA ARG A 113 2.06 -21.29 -10.76
C ARG A 113 2.07 -21.02 -12.26
N ALA A 114 3.17 -21.37 -12.93
CA ALA A 114 3.34 -21.14 -14.37
C ALA A 114 3.01 -19.69 -14.82
N GLY A 115 3.38 -18.70 -13.98
CA GLY A 115 3.17 -17.27 -14.30
C GLY A 115 1.78 -16.72 -14.00
N ALA A 116 0.82 -17.55 -13.61
CA ALA A 116 -0.55 -17.15 -13.26
C ALA A 116 -0.83 -17.36 -11.76
N TRP A 117 -1.73 -16.53 -11.20
CA TRP A 117 -2.26 -16.73 -9.87
C TRP A 117 -3.32 -17.85 -9.89
N GLN A 118 -3.13 -18.88 -9.10
CA GLN A 118 -4.03 -20.02 -8.98
C GLN A 118 -4.38 -20.22 -7.50
N ARG A 119 -5.59 -20.71 -7.24
CA ARG A 119 -6.02 -21.06 -5.89
C ARG A 119 -5.03 -22.02 -5.25
N SER A 120 -4.54 -21.68 -4.06
CA SER A 120 -3.70 -22.57 -3.25
C SER A 120 -4.53 -23.72 -2.72
N PRO A 121 -3.95 -24.95 -2.66
CA PRO A 121 -4.59 -26.02 -1.89
C PRO A 121 -4.54 -25.66 -0.39
N GLY A 122 -5.64 -25.89 0.29
CA GLY A 122 -5.78 -25.67 1.73
C GLY A 122 -7.11 -25.02 2.10
N ASP A 123 -7.35 -24.95 3.40
CA ASP A 123 -8.56 -24.33 3.94
C ASP A 123 -8.46 -22.81 3.91
N ALA A 124 -9.60 -22.16 3.87
CA ALA A 124 -9.69 -20.72 4.03
C ALA A 124 -9.22 -20.31 5.44
N ILE A 125 -8.54 -19.19 5.52
CA ILE A 125 -8.06 -18.62 6.79
C ILE A 125 -9.15 -17.70 7.35
N ALA A 126 -9.65 -18.01 8.53
CA ALA A 126 -10.65 -17.20 9.21
C ALA A 126 -10.06 -15.84 9.59
N VAL A 127 -10.76 -14.75 9.20
CA VAL A 127 -10.42 -13.35 9.49
C VAL A 127 -11.70 -12.53 9.48
N ASP A 128 -11.78 -11.50 10.29
CA ASP A 128 -12.86 -10.49 10.29
C ASP A 128 -12.41 -9.17 9.65
N GLY A 129 -11.20 -9.14 9.06
CA GLY A 129 -10.67 -8.03 8.28
C GLY A 129 -9.56 -8.46 7.34
N LEU A 130 -9.42 -7.74 6.23
CA LEU A 130 -8.31 -7.87 5.30
C LEU A 130 -7.76 -6.49 4.97
N TRP A 131 -6.53 -6.21 5.39
CA TRP A 131 -5.89 -4.94 5.10
C TRP A 131 -4.89 -5.09 3.98
N MET A 132 -4.91 -4.16 3.02
CA MET A 132 -4.03 -4.22 1.87
C MET A 132 -3.23 -2.95 1.68
N SER A 133 -1.96 -3.10 1.32
CA SER A 133 -1.09 -2.05 0.80
C SER A 133 -0.26 -2.62 -0.34
N VAL A 134 -0.79 -2.48 -1.55
CA VAL A 134 -0.22 -3.11 -2.75
C VAL A 134 0.38 -2.11 -3.73
N GLY A 135 0.14 -0.83 -3.54
CA GLY A 135 0.70 0.22 -4.37
C GLY A 135 0.13 1.59 -4.06
N PHE A 136 0.72 2.61 -4.67
CA PHE A 136 0.28 3.99 -4.55
C PHE A 136 0.22 4.62 -5.94
N ALA A 137 -0.86 5.34 -6.23
CA ALA A 137 -0.93 6.25 -7.37
C ALA A 137 -0.46 7.65 -6.94
N PRO A 138 0.23 8.40 -7.81
CA PRO A 138 0.61 9.77 -7.53
C PRO A 138 -0.63 10.67 -7.41
N ALA A 139 -0.53 11.74 -6.62
CA ALA A 139 -1.58 12.77 -6.53
C ALA A 139 -1.35 13.82 -7.63
N ASP A 140 -1.46 13.41 -8.89
CA ASP A 140 -1.10 14.20 -10.07
C ASP A 140 -2.31 14.85 -10.80
N ALA A 141 -3.50 14.71 -10.25
CA ALA A 141 -4.73 15.18 -10.87
C ALA A 141 -4.68 16.70 -11.21
N LEU A 142 -4.19 17.52 -10.28
CA LEU A 142 -4.08 18.97 -10.52
C LEU A 142 -3.02 19.31 -11.59
N LEU A 143 -1.92 18.56 -11.63
CA LEU A 143 -0.90 18.73 -12.66
C LEU A 143 -1.47 18.42 -14.04
N ARG A 144 -2.22 17.31 -14.17
CA ARG A 144 -2.89 16.94 -15.44
C ARG A 144 -3.93 17.96 -15.86
N GLN A 145 -4.75 18.44 -14.91
CA GLN A 145 -5.74 19.49 -15.19
C GLN A 145 -5.09 20.79 -15.67
N ALA A 146 -3.91 21.12 -15.14
CA ALA A 146 -3.14 22.27 -15.57
C ALA A 146 -2.41 22.06 -16.92
N GLY A 147 -2.50 20.88 -17.53
CA GLY A 147 -1.89 20.55 -18.81
C GLY A 147 -0.49 19.96 -18.73
N ALA A 148 -0.04 19.48 -17.57
CA ALA A 148 1.23 18.77 -17.45
C ALA A 148 1.21 17.46 -18.25
N ARG A 149 2.31 17.16 -18.95
CA ARG A 149 2.54 15.83 -19.52
C ARG A 149 3.22 14.95 -18.50
N MET A 150 2.76 13.71 -18.43
CA MET A 150 3.30 12.71 -17.51
C MET A 150 3.97 11.59 -18.31
N ARG A 151 5.08 11.04 -17.79
CA ARG A 151 5.72 9.82 -18.29
C ARG A 151 5.74 8.77 -17.19
N TYR A 152 5.70 7.49 -17.58
CA TYR A 152 5.89 6.40 -16.63
C TYR A 152 7.37 6.25 -16.28
N ASP A 153 7.67 6.21 -14.99
CA ASP A 153 9.00 5.96 -14.45
C ASP A 153 9.02 4.56 -13.79
N ALA A 154 9.77 3.65 -14.41
CA ALA A 154 9.85 2.27 -13.94
C ALA A 154 10.59 2.14 -12.58
N GLY A 155 11.52 3.04 -12.27
CA GLY A 155 12.23 3.05 -10.98
C GLY A 155 11.32 3.49 -9.83
N ALA A 156 10.46 4.48 -10.09
CA ALA A 156 9.46 4.94 -9.14
C ALA A 156 8.15 4.11 -9.17
N CYS A 157 7.98 3.26 -10.17
CA CYS A 157 6.75 2.48 -10.44
C CYS A 157 5.49 3.36 -10.49
N GLN A 158 5.60 4.58 -11.04
CA GLN A 158 4.49 5.53 -11.15
C GLN A 158 4.66 6.49 -12.32
N PHE A 159 3.59 7.21 -12.67
CA PHE A 159 3.70 8.36 -13.54
C PHE A 159 4.32 9.55 -12.79
N VAL A 160 5.29 10.22 -13.42
CA VAL A 160 5.95 11.44 -12.94
C VAL A 160 5.83 12.55 -13.99
N PRO A 161 5.91 13.83 -13.61
CA PRO A 161 5.91 14.92 -14.58
C PRO A 161 7.06 14.79 -15.58
N ASP A 162 6.74 14.90 -16.86
CA ASP A 162 7.68 14.99 -17.98
C ASP A 162 7.86 16.43 -18.45
N MET A 163 6.72 17.13 -18.59
CA MET A 163 6.69 18.56 -18.91
C MET A 163 5.62 19.27 -18.08
N LEU A 164 6.02 20.34 -17.43
CA LEU A 164 5.11 21.23 -16.70
C LEU A 164 4.83 22.49 -17.50
N PRO A 165 3.59 23.00 -17.54
CA PRO A 165 3.27 24.31 -18.07
C PRO A 165 4.04 25.41 -17.35
N HIS A 166 4.24 26.54 -18.03
CA HIS A 166 4.88 27.72 -17.48
C HIS A 166 4.16 28.23 -16.22
N GLY A 167 4.92 28.48 -15.17
CA GLY A 167 4.37 28.92 -13.87
C GLY A 167 3.85 27.78 -12.99
N LEU A 168 3.96 26.52 -13.41
CA LEU A 168 3.60 25.35 -12.61
C LEU A 168 4.86 24.65 -12.11
N PHE A 169 4.90 24.38 -10.80
CA PHE A 169 6.02 23.73 -10.15
C PHE A 169 5.50 22.49 -9.37
N ALA A 170 6.21 21.38 -9.47
CA ALA A 170 5.86 20.14 -8.77
C ALA A 170 7.04 19.67 -7.93
N CYS A 171 6.76 19.06 -6.76
CA CYS A 171 7.80 18.51 -5.91
C CYS A 171 7.32 17.31 -5.09
N GLY A 172 8.28 16.55 -4.56
CA GLY A 172 8.05 15.47 -3.65
C GLY A 172 7.61 14.16 -4.30
N LYS A 173 6.63 13.48 -3.72
CA LYS A 173 6.22 12.14 -4.17
C LYS A 173 5.65 12.11 -5.58
N VAL A 174 5.08 13.20 -6.06
CA VAL A 174 4.58 13.30 -7.44
C VAL A 174 5.72 13.25 -8.46
N ASN A 175 6.93 13.70 -8.07
CA ASN A 175 8.16 13.59 -8.87
C ASN A 175 8.91 12.24 -8.65
N GLY A 176 8.31 11.27 -7.92
CA GLY A 176 8.95 10.02 -7.59
C GLY A 176 9.98 10.10 -6.44
N MET A 177 10.00 11.20 -5.69
CA MET A 177 10.91 11.37 -4.54
C MET A 177 10.29 10.77 -3.28
N PHE A 178 10.70 9.55 -2.91
CA PHE A 178 10.14 8.84 -1.74
C PHE A 178 10.96 9.01 -0.47
N ASP A 179 12.27 9.21 -0.58
CA ASP A 179 13.14 9.51 0.54
C ASP A 179 12.87 10.90 1.13
N LEU A 180 12.99 11.04 2.46
CA LEU A 180 12.65 12.29 3.14
C LEU A 180 13.60 13.43 2.76
N ALA A 181 14.90 13.18 2.75
CA ALA A 181 15.90 14.19 2.41
C ALA A 181 15.78 14.64 0.95
N ALA A 182 15.55 13.67 0.04
CA ALA A 182 15.27 13.96 -1.38
C ALA A 182 14.03 14.82 -1.56
N ARG A 183 12.96 14.57 -0.79
CA ARG A 183 11.74 15.41 -0.84
C ARG A 183 11.97 16.84 -0.37
N PHE A 184 12.75 17.03 0.70
CA PHE A 184 13.13 18.37 1.17
C PHE A 184 13.94 19.13 0.12
N ALA A 185 14.96 18.50 -0.45
CA ALA A 185 15.78 19.10 -1.50
C ALA A 185 14.94 19.43 -2.75
N ASP A 186 14.03 18.55 -3.14
CA ASP A 186 13.13 18.77 -4.29
C ASP A 186 12.15 19.93 -4.03
N GLY A 187 11.60 20.00 -2.81
CA GLY A 187 10.76 21.12 -2.39
C GLY A 187 11.49 22.46 -2.41
N GLY A 188 12.74 22.50 -1.92
CA GLY A 188 13.61 23.67 -1.99
C GLY A 188 13.81 24.15 -3.43
N ARG A 189 14.22 23.24 -4.33
CA ARG A 189 14.39 23.57 -5.76
C ARG A 189 13.12 24.11 -6.41
N ALA A 190 11.96 23.52 -6.12
CA ALA A 190 10.68 23.98 -6.65
C ALA A 190 10.30 25.34 -6.08
N GLY A 191 10.54 25.58 -4.79
CA GLY A 191 10.31 26.89 -4.14
C GLY A 191 11.19 27.98 -4.72
N ASP A 192 12.49 27.74 -4.87
CA ASP A 192 13.42 28.68 -5.50
C ASP A 192 13.04 28.98 -6.95
N ALA A 193 12.63 27.99 -7.71
CA ALA A 193 12.17 28.18 -9.09
C ALA A 193 10.88 29.02 -9.14
N ALA A 194 9.95 28.79 -8.22
CA ALA A 194 8.72 29.57 -8.12
C ALA A 194 8.99 31.02 -7.69
N ALA A 195 9.91 31.25 -6.73
CA ALA A 195 10.31 32.58 -6.30
C ALA A 195 10.92 33.38 -7.47
N ARG A 196 11.89 32.79 -8.18
CA ARG A 196 12.49 33.43 -9.38
C ARG A 196 11.44 33.71 -10.46
N TYR A 197 10.49 32.81 -10.66
CA TYR A 197 9.37 33.03 -11.60
C TYR A 197 8.53 34.26 -11.23
N CYS A 198 8.34 34.51 -9.95
CA CYS A 198 7.63 35.69 -9.42
C CYS A 198 8.50 36.94 -9.30
N GLY A 199 9.77 36.91 -9.72
CA GLY A 199 10.68 38.08 -9.68
C GLY A 199 11.39 38.27 -8.33
N PHE A 200 11.40 37.28 -7.47
CA PHE A 200 12.21 37.28 -6.22
C PHE A 200 13.58 36.67 -6.50
N GLU A 201 14.64 37.24 -5.92
CA GLU A 201 16.01 36.71 -5.96
C GLU A 201 16.30 35.78 -4.76
#